data_d60ced0f635720fb2277e7989e922f94
#
_entry.id   d60ced0f635720fb2277e7989e922f94
#
_cell.length_a   1.000
_cell.length_b   1.000
_cell.length_c   1.000
_cell.angle_alpha   90.00
_cell.angle_beta   90.00
_cell.angle_gamma   90.00
#
_symmetry.space_group_name_H-M   'P 1'
#
loop_
_entity.id
_entity.type
_entity.pdbx_description
1 polymer ?
#
loop_
_entity_poly.entity_id
_entity_poly.type
_entity_poly.pdbx_seq_one_letter_code
_entity_poly.pdbx_strand_id
1 'polypeptide(L)'
;MKKRYYYICMLSVLLLMLVLPTKAASEAEFGKLVKSYTLRTDGSQEMRVQKELTLFTHAAMNGLYGESFIIYNPAYQELKIHESYTRQKDGSIVKTPDNAFVEVLPSAAADAPAYNGLKEMVVVHTGLELGATIYLDYSVITRPGYLPELDICESVEELSPIKEYVLSLSVPDNKPLHYELLNGKMTPVVKTVAGMKTVTWTLKNVQPRPRMLEVSVPAGNMQAVVASTYGSKANALKVLKKQFPVADDKVVAELAQKLTADAKTTDEKVHRLETYIRSLGTCRLSLLQTGYRLRPASEVIRSAYGTIEEKSVLQAALQQAAGIPTEVKAAFLKATDEDAVGLSALNGLFVENQAIADLRDFYAIVNMDAHPVQPAVKPHAISRTDTLKITPEGGKVLAGGYRMYTLPQASEGWAAYEGRMTTLNSQRPVNLLLSYLPDETYTCIVETTGGMVPVALPVVKKIDNNIGTVEVAVKKTGDKIEIFRSLKLKKQLITPTEYPIY
;
A
#
# COMPACT_ATOMS: atom_id res chain seq x y z
N MET A 1 42.87 19.85 43.47
CA MET A 1 41.78 20.25 42.55
C MET A 1 41.95 19.75 41.11
N LYS A 2 43.13 19.81 40.47
CA LYS A 2 43.36 19.37 39.06
C LYS A 2 43.00 17.88 38.78
N LYS A 3 43.25 16.93 39.69
CA LYS A 3 42.91 15.50 39.49
C LYS A 3 41.39 15.22 39.47
N ARG A 4 40.56 15.99 40.19
CA ARG A 4 39.11 15.81 40.21
C ARG A 4 38.46 16.25 38.88
N TYR A 5 39.00 17.26 38.23
CA TYR A 5 38.49 17.72 36.92
C TYR A 5 38.81 16.69 35.80
N TYR A 6 39.95 16.00 35.86
CA TYR A 6 40.29 14.96 34.91
C TYR A 6 39.31 13.75 34.97
N TYR A 7 38.91 13.33 36.18
CA TYR A 7 37.96 12.23 36.32
C TYR A 7 36.53 12.64 35.89
N ILE A 8 36.12 13.86 36.09
CA ILE A 8 34.81 14.38 35.64
C ILE A 8 34.79 14.50 34.11
N CYS A 9 35.84 15.00 33.49
CA CYS A 9 35.96 15.08 32.02
C CYS A 9 36.04 13.67 31.40
N MET A 10 36.75 12.74 32.02
CA MET A 10 36.86 11.36 31.54
C MET A 10 35.53 10.61 31.67
N LEU A 11 34.78 10.85 32.76
CA LEU A 11 33.41 10.28 32.97
C LEU A 11 32.41 10.87 32.01
N SER A 12 32.45 12.18 31.70
CA SER A 12 31.58 12.80 30.72
C SER A 12 31.88 12.36 29.29
N VAL A 13 33.12 12.14 28.90
CA VAL A 13 33.49 11.56 27.60
C VAL A 13 33.05 10.10 27.51
N LEU A 14 33.17 9.31 28.59
CA LEU A 14 32.67 7.94 28.63
C LEU A 14 31.14 7.89 28.55
N LEU A 15 30.42 8.82 29.19
CA LEU A 15 28.96 8.95 29.10
C LEU A 15 28.52 9.43 27.70
N LEU A 16 29.30 10.29 27.02
CA LEU A 16 29.02 10.70 25.64
C LEU A 16 29.19 9.56 24.64
N MET A 17 30.12 8.62 24.91
CA MET A 17 30.31 7.42 24.07
C MET A 17 29.18 6.39 24.25
N LEU A 18 28.40 6.44 25.34
CA LEU A 18 27.26 5.57 25.60
C LEU A 18 25.96 6.05 24.94
N VAL A 19 25.95 7.26 24.36
CA VAL A 19 24.78 7.87 23.70
C VAL A 19 24.93 7.89 22.15
N LEU A 20 25.92 7.17 21.60
CA LEU A 20 25.88 6.90 20.16
C LEU A 20 24.64 6.04 19.90
N PRO A 21 23.73 6.49 19.03
CA PRO A 21 22.61 5.65 18.64
C PRO A 21 23.19 4.37 18.06
N THR A 22 23.10 3.28 18.80
CA THR A 22 23.40 1.96 18.26
C THR A 22 22.39 1.76 17.13
N LYS A 23 22.85 1.93 15.88
CA LYS A 23 22.08 1.49 14.73
C LYS A 23 21.70 0.04 15.04
N ALA A 24 20.42 -0.24 15.21
CA ALA A 24 19.97 -1.60 15.41
C ALA A 24 20.61 -2.45 14.31
N ALA A 25 21.32 -3.53 14.68
CA ALA A 25 21.97 -4.40 13.73
C ALA A 25 20.91 -4.88 12.75
N SER A 26 21.17 -4.75 11.45
CA SER A 26 20.25 -5.23 10.42
C SER A 26 20.08 -6.75 10.55
N GLU A 27 18.86 -7.23 10.36
CA GLU A 27 18.57 -8.68 10.40
C GLU A 27 19.20 -9.44 9.24
N ALA A 28 19.38 -8.77 8.10
CA ALA A 28 20.04 -9.28 6.90
C ALA A 28 20.58 -8.09 6.08
N GLU A 29 21.40 -8.36 5.07
CA GLU A 29 21.94 -7.36 4.16
C GLU A 29 22.11 -7.95 2.77
N PHE A 30 21.57 -7.29 1.75
CA PHE A 30 21.89 -7.61 0.37
C PHE A 30 23.31 -7.12 0.04
N GLY A 31 24.20 -8.04 -0.22
CA GLY A 31 25.52 -7.72 -0.78
C GLY A 31 25.37 -7.15 -2.18
N LYS A 32 24.50 -7.81 -2.98
CA LYS A 32 24.14 -7.37 -4.33
C LYS A 32 22.69 -7.76 -4.65
N LEU A 33 21.97 -6.84 -5.31
CA LEU A 33 20.67 -7.10 -5.89
C LEU A 33 20.65 -6.52 -7.30
N VAL A 34 20.49 -7.40 -8.30
CA VAL A 34 20.42 -7.00 -9.72
C VAL A 34 19.04 -7.37 -10.24
N LYS A 35 18.35 -6.39 -10.82
CA LYS A 35 17.10 -6.60 -11.56
C LYS A 35 17.28 -6.10 -12.99
N SER A 36 16.93 -6.90 -13.97
CA SER A 36 16.98 -6.50 -15.38
C SER A 36 15.68 -6.82 -16.08
N TYR A 37 15.23 -5.89 -16.89
CA TYR A 37 14.03 -5.98 -17.71
C TYR A 37 14.42 -5.79 -19.16
N THR A 38 14.07 -6.74 -20.00
CA THR A 38 14.41 -6.71 -21.43
C THR A 38 13.15 -6.91 -22.27
N LEU A 39 12.87 -5.96 -23.14
CA LEU A 39 11.92 -6.13 -24.26
C LEU A 39 12.72 -6.52 -25.48
N ARG A 40 12.44 -7.69 -26.04
CA ARG A 40 13.12 -8.16 -27.27
C ARG A 40 12.41 -7.67 -28.54
N THR A 41 13.08 -7.78 -29.65
CA THR A 41 12.55 -7.37 -30.96
C THR A 41 11.34 -8.19 -31.43
N ASP A 42 11.20 -9.42 -30.95
CA ASP A 42 10.03 -10.29 -31.19
C ASP A 42 8.84 -9.97 -30.29
N GLY A 43 8.95 -9.00 -29.37
CA GLY A 43 7.93 -8.59 -28.40
C GLY A 43 7.90 -9.46 -27.14
N SER A 44 8.77 -10.46 -27.00
CA SER A 44 8.95 -11.17 -25.74
C SER A 44 9.63 -10.28 -24.69
N GLN A 45 9.35 -10.54 -23.42
CA GLN A 45 9.94 -9.78 -22.31
C GLN A 45 10.61 -10.72 -21.33
N GLU A 46 11.71 -10.29 -20.76
CA GLU A 46 12.39 -11.02 -19.69
C GLU A 46 12.61 -10.11 -18.49
N MET A 47 12.17 -10.57 -17.33
CA MET A 47 12.58 -10.07 -16.03
C MET A 47 13.58 -11.05 -15.45
N ARG A 48 14.80 -10.61 -15.11
CA ARG A 48 15.81 -11.43 -14.41
C ARG A 48 16.18 -10.78 -13.10
N VAL A 49 16.27 -11.58 -12.05
CA VAL A 49 16.65 -11.16 -10.71
C VAL A 49 17.82 -12.01 -10.22
N GLN A 50 18.87 -11.34 -9.75
CA GLN A 50 20.01 -11.97 -9.07
C GLN A 50 20.17 -11.32 -7.69
N LYS A 51 20.18 -12.13 -6.64
CA LYS A 51 20.34 -11.63 -5.29
C LYS A 51 21.41 -12.39 -4.51
N GLU A 52 22.22 -11.63 -3.77
CA GLU A 52 23.11 -12.13 -2.73
C GLU A 52 22.67 -11.51 -1.41
N LEU A 53 22.19 -12.33 -0.47
CA LEU A 53 21.60 -11.88 0.78
C LEU A 53 22.24 -12.61 1.97
N THR A 54 22.95 -11.88 2.81
CA THR A 54 23.58 -12.41 4.03
C THR A 54 22.62 -12.27 5.22
N LEU A 55 22.46 -13.33 6.01
CA LEU A 55 21.53 -13.43 7.12
C LEU A 55 22.27 -13.26 8.45
N PHE A 56 21.78 -12.38 9.33
CA PHE A 56 22.43 -12.09 10.62
C PHE A 56 21.62 -12.52 11.83
N THR A 57 20.32 -12.83 11.66
CA THR A 57 19.43 -13.20 12.76
C THR A 57 18.57 -14.42 12.42
N HIS A 58 18.10 -15.12 13.44
CA HIS A 58 17.10 -16.20 13.26
C HIS A 58 15.77 -15.70 12.68
N ALA A 59 15.38 -14.46 12.98
CA ALA A 59 14.19 -13.85 12.39
C ALA A 59 14.33 -13.70 10.86
N ALA A 60 15.54 -13.33 10.39
CA ALA A 60 15.83 -13.27 8.95
C ALA A 60 15.71 -14.64 8.28
N MET A 61 16.18 -15.71 8.94
CA MET A 61 16.10 -17.08 8.39
C MET A 61 14.67 -17.63 8.36
N ASN A 62 13.91 -17.46 9.45
CA ASN A 62 12.64 -18.16 9.63
C ASN A 62 11.41 -17.37 9.16
N GLY A 63 11.46 -16.05 9.16
CA GLY A 63 10.28 -15.22 8.93
C GLY A 63 10.36 -14.28 7.74
N LEU A 64 11.55 -14.03 7.19
CA LEU A 64 11.71 -12.99 6.18
C LEU A 64 12.28 -13.48 4.86
N TYR A 65 13.31 -14.33 4.91
CA TYR A 65 14.13 -14.67 3.75
C TYR A 65 14.42 -16.17 3.62
N GLY A 66 13.85 -17.01 4.48
CA GLY A 66 13.99 -18.47 4.38
C GLY A 66 13.39 -19.02 3.10
N GLU A 67 12.49 -18.27 2.49
CA GLU A 67 11.81 -18.61 1.24
C GLU A 67 11.85 -17.42 0.27
N SER A 68 11.74 -17.73 -1.02
CA SER A 68 11.53 -16.74 -2.08
C SER A 68 10.32 -17.12 -2.91
N PHE A 69 9.47 -16.12 -3.20
CA PHE A 69 8.19 -16.30 -3.87
C PHE A 69 8.23 -15.66 -5.25
N ILE A 70 7.91 -16.43 -6.31
CA ILE A 70 7.95 -15.96 -7.69
C ILE A 70 6.62 -16.32 -8.36
N ILE A 71 5.77 -15.31 -8.57
CA ILE A 71 4.46 -15.50 -9.23
C ILE A 71 4.64 -15.39 -10.74
N TYR A 72 4.06 -16.32 -11.48
CA TYR A 72 4.05 -16.32 -12.94
C TYR A 72 2.82 -17.04 -13.49
N ASN A 73 2.52 -16.79 -14.77
CA ASN A 73 1.43 -17.44 -15.47
C ASN A 73 1.99 -18.44 -16.49
N PRO A 74 2.00 -19.76 -16.23
CA PRO A 74 2.63 -20.75 -17.11
C PRO A 74 1.99 -20.84 -18.51
N ALA A 75 0.76 -20.35 -18.71
CA ALA A 75 0.15 -20.24 -20.02
C ALA A 75 0.86 -19.22 -20.94
N TYR A 76 1.52 -18.23 -20.34
CA TYR A 76 2.14 -17.10 -21.07
C TYR A 76 3.58 -16.82 -20.65
N GLN A 77 4.04 -17.41 -19.56
CA GLN A 77 5.35 -17.14 -18.98
C GLN A 77 6.08 -18.46 -18.67
N GLU A 78 7.39 -18.40 -18.79
CA GLU A 78 8.30 -19.47 -18.39
C GLU A 78 9.18 -18.97 -17.25
N LEU A 79 9.19 -19.70 -16.13
CA LEU A 79 10.14 -19.46 -15.05
C LEU A 79 11.40 -20.30 -15.27
N LYS A 80 12.57 -19.66 -15.22
CA LYS A 80 13.87 -20.33 -15.24
C LYS A 80 14.65 -19.99 -13.98
N ILE A 81 14.94 -20.98 -13.17
CA ILE A 81 15.92 -20.86 -12.10
C ILE A 81 17.30 -21.18 -12.70
N HIS A 82 18.17 -20.17 -12.75
CA HIS A 82 19.53 -20.33 -13.28
C HIS A 82 20.45 -20.92 -12.24
N GLU A 83 20.34 -20.38 -11.00
CA GLU A 83 21.16 -20.87 -9.89
C GLU A 83 20.47 -20.56 -8.56
N SER A 84 20.54 -21.51 -7.60
CA SER A 84 20.08 -21.32 -6.22
C SER A 84 20.95 -22.12 -5.27
N TYR A 85 21.56 -21.43 -4.31
CA TYR A 85 22.38 -22.04 -3.25
C TYR A 85 22.50 -21.15 -2.03
N THR A 86 22.96 -21.73 -0.94
CA THR A 86 23.41 -21.01 0.25
C THR A 86 24.91 -21.20 0.41
N ARG A 87 25.67 -20.11 0.48
CA ARG A 87 27.08 -20.12 0.89
C ARG A 87 27.10 -19.96 2.41
N GLN A 88 27.60 -20.98 3.10
CA GLN A 88 27.72 -20.99 4.54
C GLN A 88 28.84 -20.07 5.02
N LYS A 89 28.93 -19.84 6.31
CA LYS A 89 29.92 -18.94 6.92
C LYS A 89 31.35 -19.41 6.68
N ASP A 90 31.59 -20.70 6.60
CA ASP A 90 32.91 -21.32 6.29
C ASP A 90 33.27 -21.30 4.80
N GLY A 91 32.34 -20.80 3.95
CA GLY A 91 32.49 -20.74 2.49
C GLY A 91 31.98 -21.96 1.75
N SER A 92 31.52 -23.01 2.43
CA SER A 92 30.92 -24.18 1.79
C SER A 92 29.62 -23.80 1.09
N ILE A 93 29.29 -24.54 0.03
CA ILE A 93 28.11 -24.32 -0.82
C ILE A 93 27.10 -25.44 -0.60
N VAL A 94 25.91 -25.06 -0.18
CA VAL A 94 24.74 -25.95 -0.10
C VAL A 94 23.79 -25.60 -1.24
N LYS A 95 23.78 -26.42 -2.29
CA LYS A 95 22.82 -26.24 -3.40
C LYS A 95 21.39 -26.46 -2.93
N THR A 96 20.48 -25.65 -3.43
CA THR A 96 19.04 -25.86 -3.20
C THR A 96 18.61 -27.17 -3.88
N PRO A 97 18.11 -28.16 -3.15
CA PRO A 97 17.72 -29.44 -3.73
C PRO A 97 16.39 -29.32 -4.51
N ASP A 98 16.15 -30.26 -5.43
CA ASP A 98 14.98 -30.22 -6.33
C ASP A 98 13.63 -30.16 -5.59
N ASN A 99 13.53 -30.83 -4.45
CA ASN A 99 12.31 -30.85 -3.62
C ASN A 99 12.08 -29.55 -2.83
N ALA A 100 13.00 -28.61 -2.88
CA ALA A 100 12.86 -27.28 -2.28
C ALA A 100 12.29 -26.23 -3.25
N PHE A 101 11.96 -26.65 -4.48
CA PHE A 101 11.22 -25.84 -5.45
C PHE A 101 9.78 -26.34 -5.49
N VAL A 102 8.86 -25.58 -4.90
CA VAL A 102 7.46 -25.99 -4.72
C VAL A 102 6.54 -25.01 -5.43
N GLU A 103 5.74 -25.51 -6.36
CA GLU A 103 4.71 -24.69 -6.99
C GLU A 103 3.38 -24.77 -6.23
N VAL A 104 2.85 -23.60 -5.90
CA VAL A 104 1.56 -23.45 -5.23
C VAL A 104 0.67 -22.45 -5.97
N LEU A 105 -0.59 -22.36 -5.58
CA LEU A 105 -1.45 -21.25 -5.99
C LEU A 105 -1.09 -20.00 -5.16
N PRO A 106 -0.90 -18.82 -5.80
CA PRO A 106 -0.69 -17.58 -5.05
C PRO A 106 -1.82 -17.31 -4.05
N SER A 107 -1.48 -16.92 -2.83
CA SER A 107 -2.47 -16.63 -1.79
C SER A 107 -3.49 -15.55 -2.22
N ALA A 108 -3.09 -14.60 -3.04
CA ALA A 108 -3.96 -13.57 -3.60
C ALA A 108 -5.03 -14.14 -4.57
N ALA A 109 -4.84 -15.36 -5.09
CA ALA A 109 -5.77 -16.06 -5.97
C ALA A 109 -6.58 -17.17 -5.27
N ALA A 110 -6.38 -17.41 -3.97
CA ALA A 110 -6.96 -18.55 -3.24
C ALA A 110 -8.49 -18.61 -3.36
N ASP A 111 -9.17 -17.45 -3.28
CA ASP A 111 -10.64 -17.35 -3.37
C ASP A 111 -11.10 -16.82 -4.74
N ALA A 112 -10.27 -16.96 -5.78
CA ALA A 112 -10.52 -16.39 -7.09
C ALA A 112 -10.30 -17.43 -8.21
N PRO A 113 -11.21 -18.39 -8.42
CA PRO A 113 -11.06 -19.53 -9.34
C PRO A 113 -10.69 -19.17 -10.79
N ALA A 114 -11.08 -17.97 -11.26
CA ALA A 114 -10.69 -17.49 -12.59
C ALA A 114 -9.16 -17.34 -12.77
N TYR A 115 -8.42 -17.29 -11.67
CA TYR A 115 -6.97 -17.11 -11.64
C TYR A 115 -6.22 -18.36 -11.17
N ASN A 116 -6.88 -19.53 -11.08
CA ASN A 116 -6.25 -20.79 -10.69
C ASN A 116 -5.13 -21.25 -11.66
N GLY A 117 -5.02 -20.64 -12.83
CA GLY A 117 -3.91 -20.85 -13.76
C GLY A 117 -2.59 -20.21 -13.35
N LEU A 118 -2.60 -19.29 -12.39
CA LEU A 118 -1.38 -18.70 -11.84
C LEU A 118 -0.63 -19.70 -10.97
N LYS A 119 0.68 -19.57 -10.96
CA LYS A 119 1.59 -20.34 -10.11
C LYS A 119 2.46 -19.39 -9.29
N GLU A 120 2.77 -19.81 -8.08
CA GLU A 120 3.79 -19.22 -7.25
C GLU A 120 4.86 -20.25 -6.97
N MET A 121 6.07 -20.04 -7.50
CA MET A 121 7.23 -20.86 -7.15
C MET A 121 7.73 -20.40 -5.79
N VAL A 122 7.70 -21.30 -4.83
CA VAL A 122 8.34 -21.16 -3.53
C VAL A 122 9.71 -21.80 -3.59
N VAL A 123 10.77 -21.02 -3.49
CA VAL A 123 12.14 -21.51 -3.38
C VAL A 123 12.50 -21.55 -1.89
N VAL A 124 12.54 -22.74 -1.30
CA VAL A 124 12.92 -22.94 0.09
C VAL A 124 14.44 -23.00 0.19
N HIS A 125 15.05 -21.98 0.82
CA HIS A 125 16.49 -21.93 0.96
C HIS A 125 16.96 -22.91 2.06
N THR A 126 17.93 -23.75 1.72
CA THR A 126 18.45 -24.80 2.61
C THR A 126 19.88 -24.47 3.08
N GLY A 127 20.31 -25.09 4.18
CA GLY A 127 21.65 -24.85 4.72
C GLY A 127 21.82 -23.47 5.36
N LEU A 128 20.73 -22.88 5.85
CA LEU A 128 20.74 -21.56 6.47
C LEU A 128 21.40 -21.60 7.85
N GLU A 129 22.29 -20.66 8.09
CA GLU A 129 22.92 -20.37 9.39
C GLU A 129 23.19 -18.88 9.55
N LEU A 130 23.56 -18.45 10.74
CA LEU A 130 23.92 -17.05 10.98
C LEU A 130 25.22 -16.70 10.26
N GLY A 131 25.17 -15.71 9.38
CA GLY A 131 26.28 -15.30 8.51
C GLY A 131 26.28 -16.00 7.14
N ALA A 132 25.37 -16.93 6.88
CA ALA A 132 25.21 -17.53 5.56
C ALA A 132 24.69 -16.52 4.55
N THR A 133 25.02 -16.71 3.28
CA THR A 133 24.59 -15.88 2.16
C THR A 133 23.75 -16.71 1.19
N ILE A 134 22.49 -16.34 1.02
CA ILE A 134 21.60 -16.88 -0.01
C ILE A 134 21.99 -16.26 -1.35
N TYR A 135 22.17 -17.12 -2.37
CA TYR A 135 22.26 -16.73 -3.77
C TYR A 135 21.06 -17.30 -4.54
N LEU A 136 20.39 -16.45 -5.31
CA LEU A 136 19.31 -16.86 -6.19
C LEU A 136 19.34 -16.03 -7.46
N ASP A 137 19.38 -16.72 -8.61
CA ASP A 137 19.33 -16.16 -9.95
C ASP A 137 18.19 -16.82 -10.73
N TYR A 138 17.24 -16.03 -11.20
CA TYR A 138 16.10 -16.53 -11.97
C TYR A 138 15.62 -15.53 -13.01
N SER A 139 14.94 -16.03 -14.05
CA SER A 139 14.24 -15.25 -15.05
C SER A 139 12.78 -15.66 -15.16
N VAL A 140 11.91 -14.68 -15.36
CA VAL A 140 10.54 -14.88 -15.84
C VAL A 140 10.50 -14.36 -17.28
N ILE A 141 10.30 -15.26 -18.23
CA ILE A 141 10.27 -14.97 -19.67
C ILE A 141 8.82 -14.94 -20.11
N THR A 142 8.36 -13.79 -20.57
CA THR A 142 6.99 -13.54 -21.02
C THR A 142 6.90 -13.65 -22.54
N ARG A 143 5.97 -14.47 -23.04
CA ARG A 143 5.71 -14.62 -24.48
C ARG A 143 5.16 -13.31 -25.08
N PRO A 144 5.42 -13.07 -26.38
CA PRO A 144 4.86 -11.91 -27.08
C PRO A 144 3.34 -11.81 -26.92
N GLY A 145 2.84 -10.59 -26.72
CA GLY A 145 1.39 -10.29 -26.68
C GLY A 145 0.70 -10.60 -25.34
N TYR A 146 1.38 -11.13 -24.33
CA TYR A 146 0.81 -11.21 -22.97
C TYR A 146 0.87 -9.87 -22.25
N LEU A 147 2.04 -9.28 -22.14
CA LEU A 147 2.22 -7.91 -21.69
C LEU A 147 2.24 -6.98 -22.89
N PRO A 148 1.44 -5.91 -22.92
CA PRO A 148 1.31 -5.05 -24.12
C PRO A 148 2.59 -4.30 -24.45
N GLU A 149 3.31 -3.80 -23.44
CA GLU A 149 4.53 -3.03 -23.54
C GLU A 149 5.43 -3.31 -22.33
N LEU A 150 6.70 -2.92 -22.39
CA LEU A 150 7.56 -2.90 -21.20
C LEU A 150 7.13 -1.74 -20.31
N ASP A 151 6.74 -2.07 -19.09
CA ASP A 151 6.16 -1.13 -18.15
C ASP A 151 6.51 -1.57 -16.73
N ILE A 152 7.29 -0.78 -16.03
CA ILE A 152 7.76 -1.08 -14.68
C ILE A 152 7.52 0.06 -13.70
N CYS A 153 7.25 -0.32 -12.45
CA CYS A 153 7.31 0.53 -11.27
C CYS A 153 8.04 -0.25 -10.19
N GLU A 154 9.36 -0.09 -10.13
CA GLU A 154 10.24 -0.93 -9.33
C GLU A 154 10.81 -0.15 -8.15
N SER A 155 10.46 -0.56 -6.92
CA SER A 155 11.09 -0.02 -5.71
C SER A 155 12.56 -0.41 -5.68
N VAL A 156 13.42 0.55 -5.36
CA VAL A 156 14.85 0.29 -5.16
C VAL A 156 15.17 -0.06 -3.69
N GLU A 157 14.18 0.04 -2.80
CA GLU A 157 14.33 -0.21 -1.38
C GLU A 157 13.74 -1.58 -1.00
N GLU A 158 14.47 -2.33 -0.19
CA GLU A 158 14.03 -3.62 0.38
C GLU A 158 13.87 -3.51 1.91
N LEU A 159 13.40 -4.59 2.56
CA LEU A 159 13.27 -4.63 4.02
C LEU A 159 14.62 -4.66 4.76
N SER A 160 15.70 -4.96 4.04
CA SER A 160 17.06 -4.95 4.55
C SER A 160 17.95 -4.06 3.68
N PRO A 161 19.02 -3.48 4.21
CA PRO A 161 19.90 -2.60 3.44
C PRO A 161 20.53 -3.33 2.27
N ILE A 162 20.87 -2.58 1.21
CA ILE A 162 21.49 -3.12 -0.01
C ILE A 162 22.81 -2.39 -0.23
N LYS A 163 23.93 -3.13 -0.30
CA LYS A 163 25.24 -2.53 -0.62
C LYS A 163 25.33 -2.06 -2.06
N GLU A 164 24.88 -2.90 -3.00
CA GLU A 164 24.85 -2.56 -4.42
C GLU A 164 23.51 -3.02 -5.04
N TYR A 165 22.73 -2.07 -5.49
CA TYR A 165 21.50 -2.30 -6.27
C TYR A 165 21.75 -1.89 -7.72
N VAL A 166 21.49 -2.79 -8.66
CA VAL A 166 21.59 -2.53 -10.10
C VAL A 166 20.23 -2.81 -10.74
N LEU A 167 19.69 -1.79 -11.40
CA LEU A 167 18.51 -1.95 -12.24
C LEU A 167 18.86 -1.59 -13.69
N SER A 168 18.57 -2.46 -14.62
CA SER A 168 18.77 -2.23 -16.05
C SER A 168 17.52 -2.48 -16.86
N LEU A 169 17.27 -1.61 -17.83
CA LEU A 169 16.18 -1.69 -18.81
C LEU A 169 16.79 -1.79 -20.20
N SER A 170 16.46 -2.81 -20.98
CA SER A 170 16.94 -2.98 -22.34
C SER A 170 15.75 -3.08 -23.30
N VAL A 171 15.71 -2.22 -24.30
CA VAL A 171 14.67 -2.20 -25.34
C VAL A 171 15.30 -2.01 -26.73
N PRO A 172 14.63 -2.43 -27.82
CA PRO A 172 15.04 -2.05 -29.16
C PRO A 172 15.18 -0.52 -29.26
N ASP A 173 16.23 -0.04 -29.93
CA ASP A 173 16.58 1.39 -29.99
C ASP A 173 15.54 2.25 -30.73
N ASN A 174 14.69 1.63 -31.54
CA ASN A 174 13.56 2.26 -32.23
C ASN A 174 12.27 2.34 -31.36
N LYS A 175 12.26 1.73 -30.17
CA LYS A 175 11.11 1.82 -29.23
C LYS A 175 11.24 3.07 -28.38
N PRO A 176 10.14 3.84 -28.16
CA PRO A 176 10.14 4.88 -27.15
C PRO A 176 10.41 4.24 -25.78
N LEU A 177 11.25 4.87 -24.99
CA LEU A 177 11.47 4.48 -23.60
C LEU A 177 11.58 5.75 -22.76
N HIS A 178 10.53 6.01 -21.99
CA HIS A 178 10.47 7.05 -20.96
C HIS A 178 10.80 6.43 -19.61
N TYR A 179 11.56 7.13 -18.77
CA TYR A 179 11.98 6.60 -17.47
C TYR A 179 12.35 7.71 -16.50
N GLU A 180 12.09 7.48 -15.21
CA GLU A 180 12.48 8.38 -14.13
C GLU A 180 12.78 7.59 -12.85
N LEU A 181 13.74 8.07 -12.05
CA LEU A 181 13.95 7.63 -10.67
C LEU A 181 13.18 8.58 -9.74
N LEU A 182 12.01 8.17 -9.30
CA LEU A 182 11.18 8.93 -8.36
C LEU A 182 11.88 9.03 -7.00
N ASN A 183 11.79 10.20 -6.37
CA ASN A 183 12.36 10.49 -5.04
C ASN A 183 13.88 10.24 -4.94
N GLY A 184 14.58 10.14 -6.06
CA GLY A 184 16.02 9.97 -6.18
C GLY A 184 16.66 11.01 -7.08
N LYS A 185 18.00 11.10 -7.05
CA LYS A 185 18.77 12.08 -7.85
C LYS A 185 19.80 11.45 -8.77
N MET A 186 19.79 10.12 -8.91
CA MET A 186 20.80 9.44 -9.72
C MET A 186 20.42 9.50 -11.19
N THR A 187 21.38 9.92 -12.03
CA THR A 187 21.28 9.82 -13.49
C THR A 187 21.75 8.43 -13.94
N PRO A 188 20.97 7.70 -14.75
CA PRO A 188 21.36 6.41 -15.24
C PRO A 188 22.45 6.50 -16.33
N VAL A 189 23.18 5.40 -16.50
CA VAL A 189 24.07 5.21 -17.65
C VAL A 189 23.26 4.67 -18.82
N VAL A 190 23.34 5.32 -19.96
CA VAL A 190 22.65 4.91 -21.19
C VAL A 190 23.67 4.43 -22.22
N LYS A 191 23.45 3.24 -22.78
CA LYS A 191 24.27 2.65 -23.83
C LYS A 191 23.37 2.08 -24.94
N THR A 192 23.80 2.24 -26.18
CA THR A 192 23.16 1.58 -27.32
C THR A 192 24.19 0.67 -27.99
N VAL A 193 23.90 -0.62 -28.04
CA VAL A 193 24.75 -1.65 -28.61
C VAL A 193 23.88 -2.63 -29.42
N ALA A 194 24.29 -2.95 -30.63
CA ALA A 194 23.60 -3.92 -31.48
C ALA A 194 22.09 -3.70 -31.61
N GLY A 195 21.65 -2.44 -31.76
CA GLY A 195 20.24 -2.07 -31.91
C GLY A 195 19.42 -2.15 -30.64
N MET A 196 20.06 -2.33 -29.45
CA MET A 196 19.42 -2.32 -28.16
C MET A 196 19.89 -1.12 -27.33
N LYS A 197 18.94 -0.31 -26.86
CA LYS A 197 19.17 0.77 -25.89
C LYS A 197 19.03 0.21 -24.47
N THR A 198 20.08 0.34 -23.67
CA THR A 198 20.10 -0.09 -22.27
C THR A 198 20.29 1.11 -21.36
N VAL A 199 19.43 1.23 -20.36
CA VAL A 199 19.45 2.26 -19.31
C VAL A 199 19.73 1.57 -17.98
N THR A 200 20.76 2.00 -17.24
CA THR A 200 21.21 1.32 -16.01
C THR A 200 21.40 2.30 -14.88
N TRP A 201 20.75 2.01 -13.75
CA TRP A 201 21.00 2.66 -12.45
C TRP A 201 21.84 1.74 -11.58
N THR A 202 22.84 2.30 -10.90
CA THR A 202 23.65 1.57 -9.91
C THR A 202 23.66 2.39 -8.63
N LEU A 203 22.85 1.98 -7.66
CA LEU A 203 22.77 2.63 -6.35
C LEU A 203 23.62 1.86 -5.33
N LYS A 204 24.28 2.61 -4.45
CA LYS A 204 25.11 2.02 -3.40
C LYS A 204 24.60 2.41 -2.01
N ASN A 205 24.73 1.49 -1.06
CA ASN A 205 24.34 1.71 0.33
C ASN A 205 22.89 2.18 0.49
N VAL A 206 21.97 1.52 -0.26
CA VAL A 206 20.54 1.80 -0.17
C VAL A 206 20.04 1.44 1.22
N GLN A 207 19.38 2.40 1.86
CA GLN A 207 18.84 2.18 3.21
C GLN A 207 17.60 1.30 3.14
N PRO A 208 17.33 0.50 4.19
CA PRO A 208 16.15 -0.34 4.22
C PRO A 208 14.87 0.48 4.29
N ARG A 209 13.84 -0.04 3.66
CA ARG A 209 12.47 0.48 3.83
C ARG A 209 12.05 0.30 5.30
N PRO A 210 11.56 1.34 5.98
CA PRO A 210 11.08 1.23 7.34
C PRO A 210 9.93 0.22 7.47
N ARG A 211 10.00 -0.65 8.48
CA ARG A 211 8.91 -1.54 8.86
C ARG A 211 7.98 -0.83 9.82
N MET A 212 7.10 -0.02 9.31
CA MET A 212 6.13 0.73 10.11
C MET A 212 4.73 0.54 9.55
N LEU A 213 3.75 0.53 10.44
CA LEU A 213 2.35 0.65 10.05
C LEU A 213 2.15 2.01 9.35
N GLU A 214 1.30 2.06 8.34
CA GLU A 214 0.96 3.29 7.63
C GLU A 214 2.18 3.95 6.92
N VAL A 215 3.21 3.18 6.57
CA VAL A 215 4.15 3.67 5.55
C VAL A 215 3.39 3.65 4.24
N SER A 216 2.81 4.80 3.95
CA SER A 216 2.16 4.93 2.67
C SER A 216 3.19 4.78 1.57
N VAL A 217 2.87 3.88 0.73
CA VAL A 217 3.09 3.77 -0.70
C VAL A 217 4.04 4.81 -1.33
N PRO A 218 4.71 4.47 -2.43
CA PRO A 218 5.77 5.26 -3.11
C PRO A 218 5.54 6.75 -3.30
N ALA A 219 4.29 7.21 -3.15
CA ALA A 219 3.89 8.58 -3.43
C ALA A 219 4.63 9.68 -2.68
N GLY A 220 5.36 9.37 -1.60
CA GLY A 220 6.00 10.45 -0.85
C GLY A 220 7.41 10.22 -0.37
N ASN A 221 7.88 8.98 -0.26
CA ASN A 221 9.13 8.69 0.45
C ASN A 221 9.99 7.58 -0.16
N MET A 222 9.43 6.65 -0.92
CA MET A 222 10.18 5.53 -1.46
C MET A 222 10.81 5.89 -2.79
N GLN A 223 12.07 5.55 -2.97
CA GLN A 223 12.71 5.62 -4.27
C GLN A 223 12.19 4.48 -5.15
N ALA A 224 11.74 4.82 -6.34
CA ALA A 224 11.28 3.84 -7.32
C ALA A 224 11.67 4.26 -8.74
N VAL A 225 12.06 3.29 -9.56
CA VAL A 225 12.21 3.52 -10.99
C VAL A 225 10.89 3.22 -11.67
N VAL A 226 10.37 4.20 -12.38
CA VAL A 226 9.25 4.05 -13.31
C VAL A 226 9.78 4.10 -14.72
N ALA A 227 9.27 3.23 -15.60
CA ALA A 227 9.62 3.29 -17.01
C ALA A 227 8.53 2.64 -17.86
N SER A 228 8.35 3.19 -19.07
CA SER A 228 7.30 2.74 -19.97
C SER A 228 7.70 2.87 -21.44
N THR A 229 7.31 1.90 -22.24
CA THR A 229 7.42 1.95 -23.70
C THR A 229 6.09 2.26 -24.40
N TYR A 230 5.03 2.59 -23.66
CA TYR A 230 3.74 2.99 -24.22
C TYR A 230 3.80 4.28 -25.08
N GLY A 231 4.84 5.09 -24.89
CA GLY A 231 5.00 6.38 -25.55
C GLY A 231 4.08 7.48 -25.04
N SER A 232 3.01 7.14 -24.33
CA SER A 232 2.17 8.10 -23.57
C SER A 232 1.27 7.40 -22.56
N LYS A 233 0.88 8.12 -21.52
CA LYS A 233 -0.10 7.67 -20.53
C LYS A 233 -1.47 7.34 -21.16
N ALA A 234 -1.88 8.08 -22.19
CA ALA A 234 -3.12 7.82 -22.91
C ALA A 234 -3.08 6.44 -23.62
N ASN A 235 -1.96 6.07 -24.22
CA ASN A 235 -1.79 4.76 -24.84
C ASN A 235 -1.84 3.63 -23.79
N ALA A 236 -1.25 3.83 -22.62
CA ALA A 236 -1.32 2.89 -21.52
C ALA A 236 -2.78 2.68 -21.07
N LEU A 237 -3.51 3.76 -20.79
CA LEU A 237 -4.92 3.68 -20.35
C LEU A 237 -5.84 3.06 -21.42
N LYS A 238 -5.55 3.25 -22.71
CA LYS A 238 -6.31 2.66 -23.80
C LYS A 238 -6.33 1.13 -23.74
N VAL A 239 -5.30 0.50 -23.19
CA VAL A 239 -5.25 -0.97 -22.98
C VAL A 239 -6.39 -1.41 -22.05
N LEU A 240 -6.63 -0.69 -20.97
CA LEU A 240 -7.70 -1.00 -20.02
C LEU A 240 -9.06 -0.54 -20.55
N LYS A 241 -9.15 0.69 -21.09
CA LYS A 241 -10.40 1.27 -21.58
C LYS A 241 -11.12 0.40 -22.63
N LYS A 242 -10.36 -0.28 -23.49
CA LYS A 242 -10.90 -1.21 -24.50
C LYS A 242 -11.61 -2.43 -23.91
N GLN A 243 -11.42 -2.72 -22.65
CA GLN A 243 -11.97 -3.88 -21.95
C GLN A 243 -13.20 -3.50 -21.09
N PHE A 244 -13.60 -2.23 -21.09
CA PHE A 244 -14.75 -1.77 -20.33
C PHE A 244 -16.04 -2.30 -20.97
N PRO A 245 -17.10 -2.55 -20.16
CA PRO A 245 -18.39 -2.97 -20.68
C PRO A 245 -18.94 -1.97 -21.71
N VAL A 246 -19.60 -2.48 -22.74
CA VAL A 246 -20.34 -1.65 -23.68
C VAL A 246 -21.59 -1.10 -22.98
N ALA A 247 -22.10 0.04 -23.45
CA ALA A 247 -23.22 0.75 -22.81
C ALA A 247 -24.53 -0.09 -22.71
N ASP A 248 -24.70 -1.11 -23.55
CA ASP A 248 -25.89 -1.96 -23.67
C ASP A 248 -25.67 -3.39 -23.16
N ASP A 249 -24.69 -3.60 -22.29
CA ASP A 249 -24.52 -4.90 -21.61
C ASP A 249 -25.79 -5.24 -20.81
N LYS A 250 -26.58 -6.21 -21.33
CA LYS A 250 -27.87 -6.59 -20.76
C LYS A 250 -27.78 -7.06 -19.32
N VAL A 251 -26.73 -7.79 -18.97
CA VAL A 251 -26.54 -8.33 -17.61
C VAL A 251 -26.32 -7.19 -16.62
N VAL A 252 -25.52 -6.19 -17.01
CA VAL A 252 -25.27 -4.99 -16.21
C VAL A 252 -26.56 -4.16 -16.09
N ALA A 253 -27.29 -3.96 -17.19
CA ALA A 253 -28.52 -3.17 -17.20
C ALA A 253 -29.63 -3.79 -16.32
N GLU A 254 -29.87 -5.09 -16.45
CA GLU A 254 -30.84 -5.83 -15.64
C GLU A 254 -30.49 -5.78 -14.14
N LEU A 255 -29.21 -5.95 -13.80
CA LEU A 255 -28.77 -5.86 -12.42
C LEU A 255 -28.93 -4.44 -11.87
N ALA A 256 -28.54 -3.41 -12.64
CA ALA A 256 -28.69 -2.02 -12.23
C ALA A 256 -30.17 -1.67 -11.98
N GLN A 257 -31.07 -2.07 -12.89
CA GLN A 257 -32.51 -1.90 -12.73
C GLN A 257 -33.02 -2.58 -11.47
N LYS A 258 -32.63 -3.84 -11.24
CA LYS A 258 -33.07 -4.62 -10.05
C LYS A 258 -32.60 -3.94 -8.74
N LEU A 259 -31.35 -3.52 -8.68
CA LEU A 259 -30.80 -2.90 -7.46
C LEU A 259 -31.39 -1.52 -7.16
N THR A 260 -31.83 -0.80 -8.19
CA THR A 260 -32.33 0.59 -8.06
C THR A 260 -33.82 0.74 -8.18
N ALA A 261 -34.59 -0.35 -8.32
CA ALA A 261 -36.05 -0.33 -8.59
C ALA A 261 -36.85 0.54 -7.62
N ASP A 262 -36.56 0.46 -6.32
CA ASP A 262 -37.26 1.20 -5.27
C ASP A 262 -36.56 2.47 -4.81
N ALA A 263 -35.43 2.85 -5.45
CA ALA A 263 -34.67 4.04 -5.07
C ALA A 263 -35.35 5.29 -5.61
N LYS A 264 -35.62 6.26 -4.73
CA LYS A 264 -36.33 7.49 -5.04
C LYS A 264 -35.42 8.63 -5.47
N THR A 265 -34.16 8.60 -5.06
CA THR A 265 -33.17 9.64 -5.34
C THR A 265 -31.94 9.06 -6.00
N THR A 266 -31.16 9.92 -6.65
CA THR A 266 -29.83 9.53 -7.21
C THR A 266 -28.90 9.02 -6.12
N ASP A 267 -28.87 9.66 -4.96
CA ASP A 267 -28.01 9.25 -3.84
C ASP A 267 -28.39 7.86 -3.31
N GLU A 268 -29.69 7.55 -3.22
CA GLU A 268 -30.15 6.20 -2.88
C GLU A 268 -29.71 5.15 -3.92
N LYS A 269 -29.80 5.49 -5.22
CA LYS A 269 -29.31 4.60 -6.29
C LYS A 269 -27.81 4.35 -6.13
N VAL A 270 -27.01 5.40 -6.01
CA VAL A 270 -25.55 5.31 -5.81
C VAL A 270 -25.25 4.43 -4.60
N HIS A 271 -25.85 4.70 -3.45
CA HIS A 271 -25.63 3.95 -2.23
C HIS A 271 -25.92 2.44 -2.37
N ARG A 272 -27.02 2.07 -3.04
CA ARG A 272 -27.37 0.66 -3.28
C ARG A 272 -26.37 -0.03 -4.21
N LEU A 273 -25.96 0.64 -5.28
CA LEU A 273 -24.97 0.11 -6.22
C LEU A 273 -23.61 -0.06 -5.55
N GLU A 274 -23.16 0.91 -4.76
CA GLU A 274 -21.93 0.80 -3.98
C GLU A 274 -21.99 -0.29 -2.93
N THR A 275 -23.13 -0.46 -2.27
CA THR A 275 -23.35 -1.54 -1.29
C THR A 275 -23.21 -2.90 -1.96
N TYR A 276 -23.76 -3.06 -3.17
CA TYR A 276 -23.57 -4.27 -3.96
C TYR A 276 -22.10 -4.49 -4.30
N ILE A 277 -21.39 -3.49 -4.82
CA ILE A 277 -19.94 -3.59 -5.14
C ILE A 277 -19.11 -3.95 -3.91
N ARG A 278 -19.42 -3.39 -2.75
CA ARG A 278 -18.75 -3.73 -1.49
C ARG A 278 -19.02 -5.17 -1.04
N SER A 279 -20.19 -5.72 -1.35
CA SER A 279 -20.53 -7.11 -1.01
C SER A 279 -19.78 -8.15 -1.85
N LEU A 280 -19.24 -7.76 -3.00
CA LEU A 280 -18.44 -8.66 -3.83
C LEU A 280 -17.08 -8.96 -3.16
N GLY A 281 -16.64 -10.20 -3.26
CA GLY A 281 -15.28 -10.61 -2.87
C GLY A 281 -14.23 -9.77 -3.60
N THR A 282 -13.07 -9.56 -2.96
CA THR A 282 -11.96 -8.80 -3.57
C THR A 282 -10.76 -9.70 -3.78
N CYS A 283 -10.41 -9.93 -5.04
CA CYS A 283 -9.15 -10.55 -5.44
C CYS A 283 -8.04 -9.49 -5.41
N ARG A 284 -6.93 -9.77 -4.72
CA ARG A 284 -5.83 -8.82 -4.51
C ARG A 284 -4.68 -8.98 -5.52
N LEU A 285 -4.92 -9.64 -6.64
CA LEU A 285 -3.95 -9.69 -7.73
C LEU A 285 -3.78 -8.29 -8.34
N SER A 286 -2.53 -7.94 -8.63
CA SER A 286 -2.22 -6.70 -9.36
C SER A 286 -2.54 -6.84 -10.85
N LEU A 287 -2.71 -5.72 -11.54
CA LEU A 287 -2.89 -5.70 -12.98
C LEU A 287 -1.75 -6.38 -13.76
N LEU A 288 -0.51 -6.24 -13.28
CA LEU A 288 0.64 -6.93 -13.89
C LEU A 288 0.48 -8.47 -13.79
N GLN A 289 0.06 -8.99 -12.64
CA GLN A 289 -0.17 -10.42 -12.44
C GLN A 289 -1.30 -10.97 -13.32
N THR A 290 -2.29 -10.13 -13.64
CA THR A 290 -3.38 -10.50 -14.58
C THR A 290 -3.03 -10.21 -16.06
N GLY A 291 -1.82 -9.73 -16.34
CA GLY A 291 -1.39 -9.33 -17.70
C GLY A 291 -2.17 -8.12 -18.22
N TYR A 292 -2.55 -7.20 -17.36
CA TYR A 292 -3.39 -6.03 -17.63
C TYR A 292 -4.75 -6.39 -18.24
N ARG A 293 -5.28 -7.56 -17.90
CA ARG A 293 -6.58 -8.06 -18.36
C ARG A 293 -7.63 -7.87 -17.27
N LEU A 294 -8.79 -7.38 -17.70
CA LEU A 294 -10.00 -7.27 -16.89
C LEU A 294 -11.02 -8.30 -17.38
N ARG A 295 -11.65 -9.01 -16.47
CA ARG A 295 -12.74 -9.90 -16.82
C ARG A 295 -13.98 -9.12 -17.24
N PRO A 296 -14.83 -9.65 -18.14
CA PRO A 296 -16.11 -9.05 -18.46
C PRO A 296 -16.97 -8.81 -17.23
N ALA A 297 -17.71 -7.70 -17.19
CA ALA A 297 -18.60 -7.35 -16.08
C ALA A 297 -19.57 -8.50 -15.72
N SER A 298 -20.10 -9.19 -16.73
CA SER A 298 -21.00 -10.35 -16.54
C SER A 298 -20.32 -11.51 -15.80
N GLU A 299 -19.02 -11.70 -15.96
CA GLU A 299 -18.26 -12.71 -15.22
C GLU A 299 -18.01 -12.30 -13.77
N VAL A 300 -17.69 -11.04 -13.53
CA VAL A 300 -17.53 -10.46 -12.18
C VAL A 300 -18.83 -10.59 -11.40
N ILE A 301 -19.97 -10.26 -12.02
CA ILE A 301 -21.31 -10.41 -11.43
C ILE A 301 -21.58 -11.88 -11.09
N ARG A 302 -21.39 -12.80 -12.05
CA ARG A 302 -21.68 -14.22 -11.88
C ARG A 302 -20.82 -14.89 -10.80
N SER A 303 -19.55 -14.52 -10.75
CA SER A 303 -18.59 -15.09 -9.80
C SER A 303 -18.63 -14.44 -8.42
N ALA A 304 -19.32 -13.32 -8.27
CA ALA A 304 -19.44 -12.53 -7.04
C ALA A 304 -18.09 -12.07 -6.44
N TYR A 305 -17.04 -11.94 -7.24
CA TYR A 305 -15.75 -11.35 -6.86
C TYR A 305 -15.09 -10.66 -8.05
N GLY A 306 -14.16 -9.75 -7.77
CA GLY A 306 -13.34 -9.08 -8.78
C GLY A 306 -12.05 -8.52 -8.20
N THR A 307 -11.12 -8.14 -9.08
CA THR A 307 -10.00 -7.28 -8.68
C THR A 307 -10.52 -5.89 -8.34
N ILE A 308 -9.69 -5.06 -7.75
CA ILE A 308 -10.08 -3.68 -7.39
C ILE A 308 -10.51 -2.93 -8.66
N GLU A 309 -9.76 -3.10 -9.75
CA GLU A 309 -10.03 -2.45 -11.03
C GLU A 309 -11.30 -2.97 -11.69
N GLU A 310 -11.53 -4.29 -11.69
CA GLU A 310 -12.77 -4.89 -12.20
C GLU A 310 -13.98 -4.38 -11.44
N LYS A 311 -13.92 -4.28 -10.11
CA LYS A 311 -15.00 -3.76 -9.27
C LYS A 311 -15.27 -2.28 -9.55
N SER A 312 -14.23 -1.48 -9.79
CA SER A 312 -14.36 -0.05 -10.12
C SER A 312 -15.02 0.15 -11.51
N VAL A 313 -14.61 -0.65 -12.48
CA VAL A 313 -15.21 -0.64 -13.83
C VAL A 313 -16.67 -1.10 -13.79
N LEU A 314 -16.98 -2.16 -13.03
CA LEU A 314 -18.36 -2.63 -12.84
C LEU A 314 -19.22 -1.58 -12.14
N GLN A 315 -18.69 -0.89 -11.13
CA GLN A 315 -19.39 0.20 -10.45
C GLN A 315 -19.81 1.30 -11.43
N ALA A 316 -18.86 1.75 -12.27
CA ALA A 316 -19.15 2.76 -13.29
C ALA A 316 -20.24 2.29 -14.25
N ALA A 317 -20.13 1.05 -14.74
CA ALA A 317 -21.09 0.48 -15.68
C ALA A 317 -22.51 0.37 -15.07
N LEU A 318 -22.63 -0.06 -13.82
CA LEU A 318 -23.91 -0.13 -13.11
C LEU A 318 -24.52 1.27 -12.89
N GLN A 319 -23.73 2.26 -12.54
CA GLN A 319 -24.19 3.63 -12.36
C GLN A 319 -24.66 4.23 -13.70
N GLN A 320 -23.90 4.05 -14.77
CA GLN A 320 -24.31 4.48 -16.12
C GLN A 320 -25.61 3.81 -16.57
N ALA A 321 -25.74 2.50 -16.36
CA ALA A 321 -26.97 1.76 -16.67
C ALA A 321 -28.20 2.21 -15.84
N ALA A 322 -27.96 2.75 -14.62
CA ALA A 322 -29.01 3.36 -13.77
C ALA A 322 -29.32 4.82 -14.16
N GLY A 323 -28.72 5.34 -15.24
CA GLY A 323 -28.91 6.71 -15.72
C GLY A 323 -28.09 7.76 -14.95
N ILE A 324 -27.03 7.35 -14.25
CA ILE A 324 -26.17 8.25 -13.48
C ILE A 324 -24.91 8.51 -14.31
N PRO A 325 -24.65 9.76 -14.75
CA PRO A 325 -23.40 10.10 -15.45
C PRO A 325 -22.20 9.78 -14.58
N THR A 326 -21.36 8.88 -15.06
CA THR A 326 -20.23 8.36 -14.28
C THR A 326 -19.04 8.08 -15.19
N GLU A 327 -17.86 8.46 -14.74
CA GLU A 327 -16.59 8.18 -15.42
C GLU A 327 -15.64 7.42 -14.50
N VAL A 328 -14.92 6.46 -15.07
CA VAL A 328 -13.77 5.83 -14.42
C VAL A 328 -12.59 6.79 -14.48
N LYS A 329 -11.95 6.99 -13.34
CA LYS A 329 -10.74 7.78 -13.17
C LYS A 329 -9.57 6.85 -12.81
N ALA A 330 -8.37 7.28 -13.12
CA ALA A 330 -7.13 6.57 -12.82
C ALA A 330 -6.21 7.46 -11.97
N ALA A 331 -5.63 6.89 -10.91
CA ALA A 331 -4.64 7.56 -10.09
C ALA A 331 -3.25 6.96 -10.33
N PHE A 332 -2.31 7.77 -10.76
CA PHE A 332 -0.94 7.37 -11.04
C PHE A 332 0.04 8.02 -10.07
N LEU A 333 1.17 7.38 -9.86
CA LEU A 333 2.31 8.07 -9.23
C LEU A 333 2.66 9.33 -10.03
N LYS A 334 3.01 10.41 -9.32
CA LYS A 334 3.51 11.62 -9.97
C LYS A 334 4.95 11.44 -10.41
N ALA A 335 5.25 11.81 -11.65
CA ALA A 335 6.57 11.87 -12.21
C ALA A 335 6.76 13.20 -12.95
N THR A 336 7.99 13.62 -13.15
CA THR A 336 8.32 14.81 -13.95
C THR A 336 8.12 14.50 -15.43
N ASP A 337 8.58 13.33 -15.88
CA ASP A 337 8.24 12.75 -17.18
C ASP A 337 6.95 11.92 -17.02
N GLU A 338 5.82 12.52 -17.34
CA GLU A 338 4.51 11.87 -17.20
C GLU A 338 4.36 10.62 -18.07
N ASP A 339 5.12 10.51 -19.18
CA ASP A 339 5.09 9.36 -20.08
C ASP A 339 5.95 8.19 -19.58
N ALA A 340 6.79 8.41 -18.56
CA ALA A 340 7.50 7.35 -17.86
C ALA A 340 6.56 6.50 -16.98
N VAL A 341 5.35 7.00 -16.68
CA VAL A 341 4.39 6.37 -15.77
C VAL A 341 3.37 5.58 -16.58
N GLY A 342 3.55 4.27 -16.65
CA GLY A 342 2.62 3.35 -17.30
C GLY A 342 1.65 2.69 -16.31
N LEU A 343 1.00 1.60 -16.73
CA LEU A 343 0.00 0.88 -15.93
C LEU A 343 0.58 0.22 -14.67
N SER A 344 1.87 -0.09 -14.64
CA SER A 344 2.57 -0.62 -13.47
C SER A 344 2.62 0.37 -12.29
N ALA A 345 2.53 1.67 -12.58
CA ALA A 345 2.51 2.75 -11.60
C ALA A 345 1.09 3.26 -11.32
N LEU A 346 0.06 2.56 -11.81
CA LEU A 346 -1.33 2.82 -11.50
C LEU A 346 -1.63 2.41 -10.06
N ASN A 347 -2.04 3.37 -9.23
CA ASN A 347 -2.47 3.10 -7.85
C ASN A 347 -3.90 2.50 -7.79
N GLY A 348 -4.70 2.70 -8.83
CA GLY A 348 -6.01 2.11 -9.01
C GLY A 348 -6.93 2.87 -9.95
N LEU A 349 -7.96 2.16 -10.39
CA LEU A 349 -9.14 2.74 -11.05
C LEU A 349 -10.23 3.00 -10.02
N PHE A 350 -10.97 4.09 -10.18
CA PHE A 350 -12.06 4.44 -9.28
C PHE A 350 -13.11 5.30 -9.99
N VAL A 351 -14.31 5.30 -9.44
CA VAL A 351 -15.43 6.16 -9.88
C VAL A 351 -15.42 7.43 -9.03
N GLU A 352 -15.83 7.29 -7.78
CA GLU A 352 -15.66 8.28 -6.74
C GLU A 352 -15.04 7.61 -5.52
N ASN A 353 -13.90 8.11 -5.09
CA ASN A 353 -13.21 7.59 -3.93
C ASN A 353 -12.62 8.77 -3.16
N GLN A 354 -13.22 9.07 -2.02
CA GLN A 354 -12.80 10.19 -1.19
C GLN A 354 -11.35 10.06 -0.75
N ALA A 355 -10.91 8.85 -0.38
CA ALA A 355 -9.53 8.63 0.04
C ALA A 355 -8.53 8.95 -1.08
N ILE A 356 -8.87 8.64 -2.34
CA ILE A 356 -8.01 8.99 -3.49
C ILE A 356 -8.10 10.48 -3.79
N ALA A 357 -9.28 11.08 -3.67
CA ALA A 357 -9.45 12.53 -3.83
C ALA A 357 -8.63 13.32 -2.81
N ASP A 358 -8.58 12.84 -1.57
CA ASP A 358 -7.76 13.42 -0.49
C ASP A 358 -6.26 13.29 -0.78
N LEU A 359 -5.85 12.30 -1.55
CA LEU A 359 -4.46 12.06 -1.94
C LEU A 359 -4.05 12.75 -3.27
N ARG A 360 -4.89 13.61 -3.85
CA ARG A 360 -4.64 14.28 -5.14
C ARG A 360 -3.32 15.04 -5.22
N ASP A 361 -2.77 15.48 -4.07
CA ASP A 361 -1.48 16.17 -4.03
C ASP A 361 -0.30 15.21 -4.26
N PHE A 362 -0.52 13.90 -4.07
CA PHE A 362 0.48 12.84 -4.20
C PHE A 362 0.33 12.02 -5.47
N TYR A 363 -0.86 11.99 -6.07
CA TYR A 363 -1.16 11.25 -7.30
C TYR A 363 -1.57 12.19 -8.44
N ALA A 364 -1.19 11.84 -9.65
CA ALA A 364 -1.78 12.40 -10.85
C ALA A 364 -3.10 11.69 -11.13
N ILE A 365 -4.22 12.40 -11.01
CA ILE A 365 -5.55 11.86 -11.27
C ILE A 365 -5.98 12.28 -12.66
N VAL A 366 -6.35 11.31 -13.49
CA VAL A 366 -6.74 11.52 -14.88
C VAL A 366 -8.00 10.72 -15.20
N ASN A 367 -8.75 11.17 -16.24
CA ASN A 367 -9.77 10.33 -16.86
C ASN A 367 -9.12 9.26 -17.77
N MET A 368 -9.94 8.39 -18.37
CA MET A 368 -9.43 7.30 -19.21
C MET A 368 -8.87 7.75 -20.59
N ASP A 369 -8.86 9.05 -20.87
CA ASP A 369 -8.18 9.67 -22.02
C ASP A 369 -6.94 10.47 -21.60
N ALA A 370 -6.46 10.24 -20.37
CA ALA A 370 -5.31 10.87 -19.74
C ALA A 370 -5.44 12.38 -19.50
N HIS A 371 -6.65 12.94 -19.57
CA HIS A 371 -6.85 14.33 -19.20
C HIS A 371 -6.87 14.49 -17.67
N PRO A 372 -6.13 15.46 -17.12
CA PRO A 372 -6.14 15.73 -15.69
C PRO A 372 -7.56 16.00 -15.17
N VAL A 373 -7.91 15.38 -14.05
CA VAL A 373 -9.18 15.57 -13.37
C VAL A 373 -8.90 16.00 -11.93
N GLN A 374 -9.61 17.01 -11.48
CA GLN A 374 -9.60 17.37 -10.07
C GLN A 374 -10.87 16.78 -9.42
N PRO A 375 -10.76 15.68 -8.65
CA PRO A 375 -11.91 15.13 -7.95
C PRO A 375 -12.38 16.14 -6.90
N ALA A 376 -13.70 16.26 -6.74
CA ALA A 376 -14.27 17.06 -5.67
C ALA A 376 -13.89 16.45 -4.33
N VAL A 377 -13.19 17.22 -3.50
CA VAL A 377 -12.90 16.83 -2.11
C VAL A 377 -14.12 17.18 -1.27
N LYS A 378 -14.80 16.16 -0.80
CA LYS A 378 -15.84 16.33 0.23
C LYS A 378 -15.16 16.26 1.59
N PRO A 379 -15.43 17.19 2.51
CA PRO A 379 -14.95 17.03 3.89
C PRO A 379 -15.40 15.67 4.43
N HIS A 380 -14.47 14.91 4.99
CA HIS A 380 -14.81 13.68 5.69
C HIS A 380 -15.29 14.06 7.10
N ALA A 381 -16.50 14.62 7.16
CA ALA A 381 -17.11 15.09 8.37
C ALA A 381 -18.04 14.01 8.93
N ILE A 382 -17.77 13.59 10.16
CA ILE A 382 -18.64 12.71 10.93
C ILE A 382 -19.14 13.51 12.12
N SER A 383 -20.46 13.53 12.30
CA SER A 383 -21.07 14.09 13.50
C SER A 383 -22.09 13.09 14.06
N ARG A 384 -21.84 12.61 15.26
CA ARG A 384 -22.66 11.59 15.89
C ARG A 384 -23.00 11.95 17.32
N THR A 385 -24.24 11.66 17.71
CA THR A 385 -24.70 11.79 19.11
C THR A 385 -25.26 10.45 19.56
N ASP A 386 -24.72 9.93 20.65
CA ASP A 386 -25.18 8.71 21.32
C ASP A 386 -25.67 9.04 22.73
N THR A 387 -26.56 8.21 23.27
CA THR A 387 -27.03 8.32 24.66
C THR A 387 -26.56 7.12 25.47
N LEU A 388 -25.91 7.36 26.59
CA LEU A 388 -25.51 6.36 27.57
C LEU A 388 -26.37 6.49 28.83
N LYS A 389 -27.21 5.47 29.09
CA LYS A 389 -28.00 5.40 30.32
C LYS A 389 -27.19 4.70 31.42
N ILE A 390 -27.01 5.38 32.52
CA ILE A 390 -26.36 4.88 33.73
C ILE A 390 -27.41 4.47 34.76
N THR A 391 -27.38 3.16 35.10
CA THR A 391 -28.35 2.58 36.05
C THR A 391 -27.62 1.89 37.19
N PRO A 392 -28.24 1.72 38.38
CA PRO A 392 -27.59 1.03 39.50
C PRO A 392 -27.13 -0.39 39.20
N GLU A 393 -27.76 -1.06 38.23
CA GLU A 393 -27.46 -2.46 37.84
C GLU A 393 -26.43 -2.56 36.74
N GLY A 394 -26.20 -1.48 35.97
CA GLY A 394 -25.32 -1.45 34.81
C GLY A 394 -23.85 -1.25 35.13
N GLY A 395 -23.00 -1.27 34.10
CA GLY A 395 -21.57 -1.02 34.21
C GLY A 395 -20.76 -2.11 34.93
N LYS A 396 -19.45 -1.93 34.98
CA LYS A 396 -18.51 -2.82 35.65
C LYS A 396 -18.36 -2.40 37.12
N VAL A 397 -18.64 -3.31 38.07
CA VAL A 397 -18.46 -3.07 39.50
C VAL A 397 -16.97 -2.99 39.83
N LEU A 398 -16.61 -1.95 40.58
CA LEU A 398 -15.29 -1.71 41.16
C LEU A 398 -15.32 -1.84 42.67
N ALA A 399 -14.13 -1.88 43.30
CA ALA A 399 -14.01 -1.86 44.74
C ALA A 399 -14.66 -0.59 45.34
N GLY A 400 -15.24 -0.72 46.57
CA GLY A 400 -15.89 0.41 47.25
C GLY A 400 -17.28 0.77 46.72
N GLY A 401 -17.92 -0.12 45.93
CA GLY A 401 -19.29 0.10 45.43
C GLY A 401 -19.39 1.03 44.23
N TYR A 402 -18.27 1.45 43.68
CA TYR A 402 -18.23 2.24 42.43
C TYR A 402 -18.58 1.39 41.21
N ARG A 403 -19.08 2.05 40.16
CA ARG A 403 -19.32 1.45 38.86
C ARG A 403 -18.64 2.22 37.74
N MET A 404 -18.03 1.50 36.83
CA MET A 404 -17.36 2.05 35.67
C MET A 404 -18.21 1.80 34.41
N TYR A 405 -18.43 2.86 33.66
CA TYR A 405 -19.13 2.82 32.36
C TYR A 405 -18.17 3.21 31.27
N THR A 406 -18.20 2.46 30.19
CA THR A 406 -17.43 2.78 28.98
C THR A 406 -18.29 3.66 28.07
N LEU A 407 -17.73 4.76 27.61
CA LEU A 407 -18.40 5.59 26.59
C LEU A 407 -18.59 4.79 25.30
N PRO A 408 -19.69 4.98 24.57
CA PRO A 408 -19.87 4.39 23.26
C PRO A 408 -18.68 4.70 22.36
N GLN A 409 -18.18 3.67 21.70
CA GLN A 409 -17.12 3.82 20.70
C GLN A 409 -17.74 4.19 19.35
N ALA A 410 -17.00 4.98 18.57
CA ALA A 410 -17.40 5.25 17.20
C ALA A 410 -17.31 3.96 16.38
N SER A 411 -18.33 3.70 15.57
CA SER A 411 -18.36 2.56 14.65
C SER A 411 -17.71 2.87 13.30
N GLU A 412 -17.34 4.13 13.09
CA GLU A 412 -16.76 4.65 11.85
C GLU A 412 -15.77 5.78 12.15
N GLY A 413 -15.03 6.21 11.13
CA GLY A 413 -14.06 7.29 11.24
C GLY A 413 -12.74 6.88 11.88
N TRP A 414 -11.95 7.88 12.26
CA TRP A 414 -10.63 7.70 12.85
C TRP A 414 -10.67 6.92 14.16
N ALA A 415 -11.65 7.18 14.98
CA ALA A 415 -11.82 6.50 16.27
C ALA A 415 -12.11 4.99 16.11
N ALA A 416 -12.72 4.56 15.02
CA ALA A 416 -12.89 3.13 14.70
C ALA A 416 -11.57 2.47 14.26
N TYR A 417 -10.57 3.26 13.87
CA TYR A 417 -9.23 2.83 13.49
C TYR A 417 -8.32 2.52 14.69
N GLU A 418 -8.69 2.96 15.88
CA GLU A 418 -7.86 2.84 17.11
C GLU A 418 -7.35 1.42 17.41
N GLY A 419 -8.10 0.38 17.04
CA GLY A 419 -7.65 -1.01 17.21
C GLY A 419 -6.39 -1.39 16.45
N ARG A 420 -5.98 -0.58 15.46
CA ARG A 420 -4.77 -0.76 14.66
C ARG A 420 -3.63 0.20 15.04
N MET A 421 -3.92 1.25 15.81
CA MET A 421 -2.95 2.30 16.16
C MET A 421 -2.34 2.16 17.56
N THR A 422 -2.61 1.08 18.26
CA THR A 422 -2.12 0.83 19.64
C THR A 422 -0.59 0.74 19.77
N THR A 423 0.13 0.79 18.67
CA THR A 423 1.60 0.71 18.63
C THR A 423 2.24 1.90 17.90
N LEU A 424 1.73 3.11 18.11
CA LEU A 424 2.41 4.30 17.63
C LEU A 424 3.75 4.44 18.34
N ASN A 425 4.84 4.34 17.59
CA ASN A 425 6.16 4.65 18.11
C ASN A 425 6.23 6.16 18.44
N SER A 426 6.98 6.52 19.48
CA SER A 426 7.18 7.93 19.85
C SER A 426 7.96 8.73 18.79
N GLN A 427 8.61 8.06 17.87
CA GLN A 427 9.38 8.65 16.78
C GLN A 427 9.15 7.90 15.49
N ARG A 428 9.25 8.61 14.39
CA ARG A 428 9.06 8.07 13.04
C ARG A 428 10.18 8.57 12.12
N PRO A 429 10.90 7.70 11.41
CA PRO A 429 12.00 8.11 10.52
C PRO A 429 11.54 8.59 9.16
N VAL A 430 10.26 8.35 8.80
CA VAL A 430 9.67 8.70 7.50
C VAL A 430 8.34 9.42 7.69
N ASN A 431 7.91 10.15 6.68
CA ASN A 431 6.62 10.84 6.69
C ASN A 431 5.47 9.85 6.95
N LEU A 432 4.47 10.30 7.68
CA LEU A 432 3.16 9.67 7.79
C LEU A 432 2.21 10.35 6.80
N LEU A 433 1.68 9.60 5.86
CA LEU A 433 0.63 10.07 4.98
C LEU A 433 -0.70 9.47 5.43
N LEU A 434 -1.62 10.31 5.84
CA LEU A 434 -2.95 9.90 6.26
C LEU A 434 -3.82 9.60 5.04
N SER A 435 -4.64 8.57 5.12
CA SER A 435 -5.54 8.19 4.02
C SER A 435 -6.63 9.24 3.76
N TYR A 436 -6.96 10.06 4.75
CA TYR A 436 -7.91 11.17 4.66
C TYR A 436 -7.67 12.19 5.78
N LEU A 437 -8.32 13.35 5.69
CA LEU A 437 -8.34 14.37 6.75
C LEU A 437 -9.61 14.21 7.58
N PRO A 438 -9.53 13.69 8.82
CA PRO A 438 -10.69 13.60 9.70
C PRO A 438 -11.18 14.99 10.14
N ASP A 439 -12.50 15.16 10.13
CA ASP A 439 -13.24 16.25 10.77
C ASP A 439 -14.43 15.62 11.52
N GLU A 440 -14.14 15.10 12.71
CA GLU A 440 -15.02 14.19 13.42
C GLU A 440 -15.45 14.76 14.76
N THR A 441 -16.75 14.67 15.05
CA THR A 441 -17.32 15.05 16.32
C THR A 441 -18.21 13.93 16.87
N TYR A 442 -18.04 13.62 18.14
CA TYR A 442 -18.82 12.62 18.85
C TYR A 442 -19.33 13.21 20.16
N THR A 443 -20.64 13.23 20.34
CA THR A 443 -21.28 13.67 21.56
C THR A 443 -21.92 12.49 22.25
N CYS A 444 -21.62 12.27 23.53
CA CYS A 444 -22.29 11.30 24.35
C CYS A 444 -23.13 12.02 25.41
N ILE A 445 -24.45 11.84 25.36
CA ILE A 445 -25.36 12.33 26.38
C ILE A 445 -25.47 11.23 27.45
N VAL A 446 -24.96 11.50 28.64
CA VAL A 446 -25.04 10.59 29.78
C VAL A 446 -26.27 10.96 30.63
N GLU A 447 -27.20 10.03 30.75
CA GLU A 447 -28.40 10.16 31.58
C GLU A 447 -28.25 9.24 32.79
N THR A 448 -28.32 9.81 34.01
CA THR A 448 -28.19 9.06 35.25
C THR A 448 -29.57 8.76 35.81
N THR A 449 -29.78 7.55 36.31
CA THR A 449 -31.01 7.12 36.98
C THR A 449 -30.68 6.49 38.35
N GLY A 450 -31.69 6.33 39.20
CA GLY A 450 -31.55 5.63 40.48
C GLY A 450 -30.58 6.31 41.48
N GLY A 451 -30.45 7.64 41.44
CA GLY A 451 -29.58 8.39 42.34
C GLY A 451 -28.09 8.26 42.08
N MET A 452 -27.70 7.71 40.93
CA MET A 452 -26.30 7.58 40.52
C MET A 452 -25.69 8.96 40.28
N VAL A 453 -24.52 9.22 40.87
CA VAL A 453 -23.78 10.46 40.72
C VAL A 453 -22.38 10.14 40.14
N PRO A 454 -21.96 10.75 39.04
CA PRO A 454 -20.61 10.57 38.52
C PRO A 454 -19.58 11.14 39.49
N VAL A 455 -18.61 10.32 39.87
CA VAL A 455 -17.46 10.71 40.73
C VAL A 455 -16.20 10.99 39.93
N ALA A 456 -16.14 10.48 38.71
CA ALA A 456 -15.07 10.77 37.75
C ALA A 456 -15.68 10.94 36.36
N LEU A 457 -15.20 11.91 35.61
CA LEU A 457 -15.55 12.22 34.23
C LEU A 457 -14.29 12.25 33.36
N PRO A 458 -14.40 12.12 32.04
CA PRO A 458 -13.26 12.30 31.17
C PRO A 458 -12.53 13.64 31.43
N VAL A 459 -11.23 13.61 31.30
CA VAL A 459 -10.40 14.83 31.44
C VAL A 459 -10.72 15.78 30.32
N VAL A 460 -11.10 17.00 30.63
CA VAL A 460 -11.27 18.09 29.66
C VAL A 460 -9.89 18.46 29.13
N LYS A 461 -9.70 18.41 27.83
CA LYS A 461 -8.44 18.71 27.18
C LYS A 461 -8.68 19.28 25.79
N LYS A 462 -7.90 20.30 25.46
CA LYS A 462 -7.82 20.81 24.09
C LYS A 462 -6.37 20.90 23.67
N ILE A 463 -6.07 20.34 22.51
CA ILE A 463 -4.80 20.45 21.83
C ILE A 463 -5.09 21.10 20.48
N ASP A 464 -4.41 22.19 20.18
CA ASP A 464 -4.50 22.87 18.88
C ASP A 464 -3.09 23.22 18.43
N ASN A 465 -2.72 22.72 17.26
CA ASN A 465 -1.41 22.95 16.66
C ASN A 465 -1.51 23.02 15.13
N ASN A 466 -0.37 23.07 14.45
CA ASN A 466 -0.32 23.11 12.98
C ASN A 466 -0.76 21.79 12.29
N ILE A 467 -0.87 20.70 13.03
CA ILE A 467 -1.31 19.39 12.50
C ILE A 467 -2.83 19.27 12.61
N GLY A 468 -3.40 19.69 13.74
CA GLY A 468 -4.83 19.58 13.97
C GLY A 468 -5.29 20.07 15.33
N THR A 469 -6.55 19.81 15.59
CA THR A 469 -7.21 20.11 16.88
C THR A 469 -7.84 18.82 17.41
N VAL A 470 -7.56 18.52 18.67
CA VAL A 470 -8.25 17.47 19.45
C VAL A 470 -8.89 18.14 20.65
N GLU A 471 -10.17 17.88 20.89
CA GLU A 471 -10.88 18.45 22.02
C GLU A 471 -11.73 17.41 22.73
N VAL A 472 -11.63 17.39 24.04
CA VAL A 472 -12.57 16.68 24.93
C VAL A 472 -13.15 17.73 25.87
N ALA A 473 -14.47 17.89 25.83
CA ALA A 473 -15.20 18.80 26.69
C ALA A 473 -16.30 18.06 27.44
N VAL A 474 -16.58 18.50 28.65
CA VAL A 474 -17.65 17.95 29.49
C VAL A 474 -18.52 19.09 30.02
N LYS A 475 -19.81 19.00 29.73
CA LYS A 475 -20.80 19.96 30.21
C LYS A 475 -21.86 19.24 31.05
N LYS A 476 -22.08 19.72 32.24
CA LYS A 476 -23.16 19.22 33.11
C LYS A 476 -24.30 20.20 33.12
N THR A 477 -25.53 19.73 32.87
CA THR A 477 -26.75 20.52 32.92
C THR A 477 -27.84 19.71 33.64
N GLY A 478 -28.06 20.02 34.94
CA GLY A 478 -28.93 19.20 35.78
C GLY A 478 -28.41 17.77 35.92
N ASP A 479 -29.27 16.80 35.60
CA ASP A 479 -28.94 15.37 35.65
C ASP A 479 -28.33 14.83 34.35
N LYS A 480 -28.16 15.70 33.35
CA LYS A 480 -27.53 15.34 32.06
C LYS A 480 -26.10 15.80 32.02
N ILE A 481 -25.25 14.93 31.51
CA ILE A 481 -23.84 15.22 31.25
C ILE A 481 -23.62 15.00 29.74
N GLU A 482 -23.13 16.02 29.08
CA GLU A 482 -22.75 15.99 27.70
C GLU A 482 -21.21 15.88 27.63
N ILE A 483 -20.73 14.81 27.01
CA ILE A 483 -19.31 14.56 26.77
C ILE A 483 -19.07 14.71 25.27
N PHE A 484 -18.37 15.79 24.92
CA PHE A 484 -18.02 16.13 23.55
C PHE A 484 -16.58 15.71 23.28
N ARG A 485 -16.36 15.08 22.11
CA ARG A 485 -15.04 14.72 21.60
C ARG A 485 -14.97 15.16 20.14
N SER A 486 -13.88 15.82 19.75
CA SER A 486 -13.63 16.15 18.36
C SER A 486 -12.18 15.89 17.97
N LEU A 487 -12.00 15.51 16.71
CA LEU A 487 -10.70 15.40 16.04
C LEU A 487 -10.83 16.07 14.67
N LYS A 488 -10.01 17.08 14.44
CA LYS A 488 -9.91 17.76 13.16
C LYS A 488 -8.45 17.90 12.76
N LEU A 489 -8.04 17.22 11.69
CA LEU A 489 -6.70 17.35 11.16
C LEU A 489 -6.65 18.39 10.03
N LYS A 490 -5.55 19.14 9.97
CA LYS A 490 -5.32 20.27 9.06
C LYS A 490 -4.42 19.88 7.89
N LYS A 491 -3.64 18.82 8.02
CA LYS A 491 -2.73 18.32 6.99
C LYS A 491 -2.68 16.79 6.96
N GLN A 492 -2.46 16.26 5.79
CA GLN A 492 -2.46 14.83 5.52
C GLN A 492 -1.05 14.24 5.59
N LEU A 493 -0.02 15.03 5.22
CA LEU A 493 1.38 14.63 5.32
C LEU A 493 1.98 15.19 6.61
N ILE A 494 2.41 14.28 7.50
CA ILE A 494 3.05 14.60 8.78
C ILE A 494 4.51 14.15 8.68
N THR A 495 5.43 15.12 8.79
CA THR A 495 6.86 14.84 8.70
C THR A 495 7.41 14.20 9.99
N PRO A 496 8.60 13.57 9.96
CA PRO A 496 9.24 13.01 11.15
C PRO A 496 9.44 14.02 12.28
N THR A 497 9.66 15.30 11.96
CA THR A 497 9.83 16.37 12.93
C THR A 497 8.51 16.82 13.56
N GLU A 498 7.41 16.67 12.85
CA GLU A 498 6.06 17.00 13.32
C GLU A 498 5.40 15.84 14.06
N TYR A 499 5.84 14.62 13.78
CA TYR A 499 5.22 13.41 14.32
C TYR A 499 5.15 13.36 15.86
N PRO A 500 6.15 13.84 16.64
CA PRO A 500 6.06 13.85 18.10
C PRO A 500 4.94 14.72 18.68
N ILE A 501 4.39 15.66 17.90
CA ILE A 501 3.27 16.53 18.30
C ILE A 501 1.92 16.11 17.69
N TYR A 502 1.94 15.10 16.83
CA TYR A 502 0.76 14.46 16.27
C TYR A 502 0.12 13.51 17.29
#